data_9a741d052a87d98990e92a3b75d6a0f8
#
_entry.id   9a741d052a87d98990e92a3b75d6a0f8
#
_cell.length_a   1.000
_cell.length_b   1.000
_cell.length_c   1.000
_cell.angle_alpha   90.00
_cell.angle_beta   90.00
_cell.angle_gamma   90.00
#
_symmetry.space_group_name_H-M   'P 1'
#
loop_
_entity.id
_entity.type
_entity.pdbx_description
1 polymer ?
#
loop_
_entity_poly.entity_id
_entity_poly.type
_entity_poly.pdbx_seq_one_letter_code
_entity_poly.pdbx_strand_id
1 'polypeptide(L)'
;MALVVLHYTGMRSAAAALARLTDPGAKVSAHYVIDRDGAALALVPEDRRAWHAGVAGWGAISDVNGHSIGIELVNPGHDWGYRPFPPAQIEALVALCLAIRARHGLPPRAVVGHSDVAPARKIDPGELFPWRLIAGHGLGVWPAAWTNAPPDMGAALEGLRAIGYRPDLPDTGPAKVIAAFQRHWRPGSIDGRLDPETMGLIAAVRGSSLVPCLYGAAPGAT
;
A
#
# COMPACT_ATOMS: atom_id res chain seq x y z
N MET A 1 -4.77 13.25 -8.68
CA MET A 1 -4.40 11.94 -8.09
C MET A 1 -5.17 11.72 -6.81
N ALA A 2 -5.43 10.44 -6.44
CA ALA A 2 -6.20 10.08 -5.25
C ALA A 2 -5.43 9.08 -4.35
N LEU A 3 -4.50 8.31 -4.89
CA LEU A 3 -3.74 7.28 -4.19
C LEU A 3 -2.24 7.32 -4.54
N VAL A 4 -1.43 6.79 -3.64
CA VAL A 4 -0.08 6.28 -3.89
C VAL A 4 -0.13 4.78 -3.64
N VAL A 5 0.24 3.98 -4.65
CA VAL A 5 0.27 2.52 -4.55
C VAL A 5 1.71 2.05 -4.48
N LEU A 6 2.03 1.32 -3.42
CA LEU A 6 3.36 0.79 -3.16
C LEU A 6 3.47 -0.64 -3.67
N HIS A 7 4.57 -0.90 -4.36
CA HIS A 7 4.91 -2.19 -4.96
C HIS A 7 6.30 -2.65 -4.52
N TYR A 8 6.58 -3.92 -4.71
CA TYR A 8 7.95 -4.36 -4.91
C TYR A 8 8.12 -4.86 -6.36
N THR A 9 9.33 -4.73 -6.92
CA THR A 9 9.57 -5.09 -8.33
C THR A 9 9.40 -6.59 -8.62
N GLY A 10 9.54 -7.47 -7.63
CA GLY A 10 9.49 -8.91 -7.81
C GLY A 10 10.55 -9.44 -8.78
N MET A 11 11.70 -8.77 -8.86
CA MET A 11 12.78 -9.08 -9.79
C MET A 11 14.13 -9.18 -9.08
N ARG A 12 15.05 -9.95 -9.65
CA ARG A 12 16.36 -10.25 -9.04
C ARG A 12 17.28 -9.04 -8.92
N SER A 13 17.08 -7.98 -9.75
CA SER A 13 17.94 -6.80 -9.74
C SER A 13 17.18 -5.54 -10.17
N ALA A 14 17.72 -4.37 -9.81
CA ALA A 14 17.23 -3.07 -10.27
C ALA A 14 17.31 -2.95 -11.80
N ALA A 15 18.40 -3.41 -12.41
CA ALA A 15 18.57 -3.38 -13.87
C ALA A 15 17.47 -4.18 -14.59
N ALA A 16 17.11 -5.37 -14.10
CA ALA A 16 16.03 -6.16 -14.66
C ALA A 16 14.66 -5.46 -14.50
N ALA A 17 14.42 -4.83 -13.34
CA ALA A 17 13.20 -4.08 -13.09
C ALA A 17 13.08 -2.87 -14.03
N LEU A 18 14.13 -2.09 -14.16
CA LEU A 18 14.17 -0.92 -15.06
C LEU A 18 13.97 -1.34 -16.52
N ALA A 19 14.69 -2.37 -16.98
CA ALA A 19 14.52 -2.87 -18.34
C ALA A 19 13.06 -3.24 -18.65
N ARG A 20 12.36 -3.90 -17.69
CA ARG A 20 10.95 -4.28 -17.87
C ARG A 20 10.01 -3.08 -17.81
N LEU A 21 10.21 -2.15 -16.85
CA LEU A 21 9.32 -1.00 -16.65
C LEU A 21 9.45 0.07 -17.74
N THR A 22 10.55 0.04 -18.50
CA THR A 22 10.80 0.94 -19.64
C THR A 22 10.61 0.28 -20.99
N ASP A 23 10.29 -1.03 -21.05
CA ASP A 23 9.98 -1.74 -22.28
C ASP A 23 8.50 -1.54 -22.68
N PRO A 24 8.20 -0.87 -23.79
CA PRO A 24 6.82 -0.69 -24.26
C PRO A 24 6.08 -2.02 -24.51
N GLY A 25 6.81 -3.08 -24.86
CA GLY A 25 6.26 -4.41 -25.10
C GLY A 25 5.80 -5.11 -23.82
N ALA A 26 6.33 -4.73 -22.66
CA ALA A 26 6.00 -5.35 -21.38
C ALA A 26 4.59 -4.98 -20.86
N LYS A 27 3.99 -3.90 -21.35
CA LYS A 27 2.66 -3.38 -20.95
C LYS A 27 2.52 -3.16 -19.44
N VAL A 28 3.61 -2.84 -18.77
CA VAL A 28 3.70 -2.45 -17.36
C VAL A 28 4.60 -1.23 -17.24
N SER A 29 4.29 -0.32 -16.32
CA SER A 29 5.11 0.86 -16.03
C SER A 29 4.79 1.37 -14.63
N ALA A 30 5.68 2.14 -14.03
CA ALA A 30 5.47 2.83 -12.76
C ALA A 30 5.93 4.29 -12.87
N HIS A 31 5.49 5.13 -11.95
CA HIS A 31 5.93 6.52 -11.92
C HIS A 31 7.35 6.64 -11.36
N TYR A 32 7.65 5.83 -10.36
CA TYR A 32 8.94 5.84 -9.67
C TYR A 32 9.45 4.44 -9.39
N VAL A 33 10.77 4.30 -9.38
CA VAL A 33 11.50 3.14 -8.85
C VAL A 33 12.48 3.64 -7.80
N ILE A 34 12.54 2.95 -6.65
CA ILE A 34 13.51 3.25 -5.61
C ILE A 34 14.40 2.02 -5.41
N ASP A 35 15.70 2.19 -5.64
CA ASP A 35 16.68 1.12 -5.43
C ASP A 35 16.97 0.92 -3.93
N ARG A 36 17.65 -0.16 -3.61
CA ARG A 36 17.95 -0.58 -2.24
C ARG A 36 18.87 0.39 -1.48
N ASP A 37 19.68 1.17 -2.20
CA ASP A 37 20.55 2.23 -1.65
C ASP A 37 19.83 3.57 -1.46
N GLY A 38 18.55 3.65 -1.84
CA GLY A 38 17.73 4.86 -1.76
C GLY A 38 17.73 5.71 -3.05
N ALA A 39 18.46 5.32 -4.09
CA ALA A 39 18.41 6.01 -5.37
C ALA A 39 16.99 5.92 -5.96
N ALA A 40 16.36 7.08 -6.17
CA ALA A 40 15.01 7.20 -6.72
C ALA A 40 15.04 7.68 -8.17
N LEU A 41 14.36 6.95 -9.05
CA LEU A 41 14.28 7.23 -10.47
C LEU A 41 12.82 7.52 -10.85
N ALA A 42 12.58 8.63 -11.55
CA ALA A 42 11.30 8.94 -12.19
C ALA A 42 11.26 8.33 -13.59
N LEU A 43 10.20 7.57 -13.89
CA LEU A 43 10.01 6.88 -15.19
C LEU A 43 8.82 7.48 -15.95
N VAL A 44 7.65 7.57 -15.31
CA VAL A 44 6.44 8.16 -15.91
C VAL A 44 6.11 9.45 -15.15
N PRO A 45 5.86 10.57 -15.85
CA PRO A 45 5.41 11.81 -15.20
C PRO A 45 4.11 11.61 -14.41
N GLU A 46 3.97 12.30 -13.27
CA GLU A 46 2.82 12.14 -12.36
C GLU A 46 1.48 12.55 -12.99
N ASP A 47 1.49 13.39 -14.02
CA ASP A 47 0.31 13.81 -14.79
C ASP A 47 -0.07 12.80 -15.90
N ARG A 48 0.68 11.73 -16.05
CA ARG A 48 0.47 10.66 -17.02
C ARG A 48 0.03 9.37 -16.32
N ARG A 49 -0.65 8.53 -17.08
CA ARG A 49 -1.06 7.20 -16.62
C ARG A 49 0.11 6.23 -16.67
N ALA A 50 0.42 5.58 -15.55
CA ALA A 50 1.27 4.40 -15.51
C ALA A 50 0.42 3.11 -15.35
N TRP A 51 0.97 1.98 -15.80
CA TRP A 51 0.28 0.68 -15.82
C TRP A 51 0.88 -0.24 -14.76
N HIS A 52 0.53 -0.03 -13.47
CA HIS A 52 1.12 -0.74 -12.33
C HIS A 52 0.11 -1.56 -11.51
N ALA A 53 -1.18 -1.22 -11.53
CA ALA A 53 -2.16 -1.84 -10.65
C ALA A 53 -2.97 -2.97 -11.32
N GLY A 54 -3.12 -2.95 -12.65
CA GLY A 54 -3.96 -3.90 -13.38
C GLY A 54 -5.44 -3.81 -12.98
N VAL A 55 -6.14 -4.95 -12.89
CA VAL A 55 -7.50 -5.00 -12.34
C VAL A 55 -7.41 -4.81 -10.84
N ALA A 56 -7.89 -3.67 -10.37
CA ALA A 56 -7.75 -3.21 -8.99
C ALA A 56 -8.89 -2.26 -8.62
N GLY A 57 -9.11 -2.02 -7.34
CA GLY A 57 -10.10 -1.08 -6.85
C GLY A 57 -9.86 -0.68 -5.40
N TRP A 58 -10.21 0.55 -5.03
CA TRP A 58 -10.11 1.05 -3.66
C TRP A 58 -11.23 2.07 -3.39
N GLY A 59 -12.09 1.77 -2.43
CA GLY A 59 -13.28 2.58 -2.18
C GLY A 59 -14.13 2.73 -3.46
N ALA A 60 -14.40 3.95 -3.88
CA ALA A 60 -15.11 4.25 -5.12
C ALA A 60 -14.22 4.23 -6.38
N ILE A 61 -12.91 4.06 -6.24
CA ILE A 61 -11.96 4.09 -7.36
C ILE A 61 -11.91 2.71 -8.02
N SER A 62 -12.34 2.60 -9.27
CA SER A 62 -12.27 1.39 -10.10
C SER A 62 -11.14 1.44 -11.14
N ASP A 63 -10.66 2.63 -11.50
CA ASP A 63 -9.49 2.82 -12.36
C ASP A 63 -8.30 3.31 -11.52
N VAL A 64 -7.65 2.37 -10.82
CA VAL A 64 -6.52 2.69 -9.94
C VAL A 64 -5.34 3.27 -10.73
N ASN A 65 -5.03 2.73 -11.91
CA ASN A 65 -3.95 3.24 -12.77
C ASN A 65 -4.12 4.72 -13.17
N GLY A 66 -5.37 5.14 -13.40
CA GLY A 66 -5.67 6.53 -13.81
C GLY A 66 -5.75 7.51 -12.63
N HIS A 67 -5.83 7.00 -11.39
CA HIS A 67 -6.06 7.82 -10.21
C HIS A 67 -4.97 7.69 -9.13
N SER A 68 -3.85 7.03 -9.45
CA SER A 68 -2.77 6.80 -8.49
C SER A 68 -1.38 7.01 -9.07
N ILE A 69 -0.43 7.21 -8.16
CA ILE A 69 1.00 7.19 -8.44
C ILE A 69 1.54 5.85 -7.95
N GLY A 70 2.10 5.04 -8.85
CA GLY A 70 2.74 3.76 -8.51
C GLY A 70 4.23 3.93 -8.23
N ILE A 71 4.69 3.41 -7.10
CA ILE A 71 6.09 3.41 -6.68
C ILE A 71 6.57 1.97 -6.51
N GLU A 72 7.59 1.60 -7.25
CA GLU A 72 8.24 0.29 -7.21
C GLU A 72 9.48 0.33 -6.32
N LEU A 73 9.54 -0.55 -5.34
CA LEU A 73 10.71 -0.74 -4.48
C LEU A 73 11.50 -1.94 -4.98
N VAL A 74 12.76 -1.77 -5.27
CA VAL A 74 13.62 -2.89 -5.70
C VAL A 74 13.74 -3.92 -4.59
N ASN A 75 13.06 -5.03 -4.76
CA ASN A 75 13.05 -6.18 -3.86
C ASN A 75 12.74 -7.42 -4.69
N PRO A 76 13.45 -8.54 -4.50
CA PRO A 76 13.22 -9.75 -5.30
C PRO A 76 11.82 -10.34 -5.14
N GLY A 77 11.10 -9.99 -4.08
CA GLY A 77 9.76 -10.51 -3.84
C GLY A 77 9.77 -11.98 -3.48
N HIS A 78 8.58 -12.53 -3.27
CA HIS A 78 8.40 -13.89 -2.75
C HIS A 78 8.99 -14.97 -3.66
N ASP A 79 8.98 -14.76 -4.97
CA ASP A 79 9.48 -15.75 -5.96
C ASP A 79 11.02 -15.86 -5.98
N TRP A 80 11.76 -14.82 -5.54
CA TRP A 80 13.21 -14.74 -5.70
C TRP A 80 13.97 -14.42 -4.41
N GLY A 81 13.38 -14.67 -3.26
CA GLY A 81 14.01 -14.45 -1.96
C GLY A 81 13.64 -13.10 -1.34
N TYR A 82 12.35 -12.97 -1.01
CA TYR A 82 11.77 -11.82 -0.34
C TYR A 82 12.52 -11.48 0.94
N ARG A 83 12.80 -10.21 1.15
CA ARG A 83 13.63 -9.72 2.27
C ARG A 83 13.19 -8.36 2.76
N PRO A 84 13.60 -7.94 3.97
CA PRO A 84 13.34 -6.60 4.48
C PRO A 84 13.86 -5.50 3.56
N PHE A 85 13.20 -4.37 3.60
CA PHE A 85 13.58 -3.17 2.88
C PHE A 85 14.66 -2.42 3.65
N PRO A 86 15.80 -2.05 3.03
CA PRO A 86 16.86 -1.31 3.70
C PRO A 86 16.41 0.06 4.20
N PRO A 87 16.98 0.58 5.31
CA PRO A 87 16.65 1.91 5.82
C PRO A 87 16.75 3.01 4.77
N ALA A 88 17.83 3.06 3.98
CA ALA A 88 18.01 4.07 2.93
C ALA A 88 16.86 4.06 1.90
N GLN A 89 16.36 2.88 1.52
CA GLN A 89 15.23 2.75 0.60
C GLN A 89 13.94 3.28 1.23
N ILE A 90 13.69 3.00 2.52
CA ILE A 90 12.50 3.49 3.23
C ILE A 90 12.59 4.99 3.49
N GLU A 91 13.75 5.53 3.81
CA GLU A 91 13.95 6.98 3.95
C GLU A 91 13.67 7.72 2.65
N ALA A 92 14.17 7.22 1.53
CA ALA A 92 13.89 7.75 0.19
C ALA A 92 12.40 7.67 -0.16
N LEU A 93 11.74 6.52 0.16
CA LEU A 93 10.30 6.35 -0.03
C LEU A 93 9.51 7.37 0.79
N VAL A 94 9.84 7.55 2.06
CA VAL A 94 9.16 8.51 2.94
C VAL A 94 9.28 9.92 2.38
N ALA A 95 10.49 10.36 2.00
CA ALA A 95 10.71 11.69 1.42
C ALA A 95 9.89 11.88 0.12
N LEU A 96 9.91 10.90 -0.78
CA LEU A 96 9.16 10.95 -2.05
C LEU A 96 7.64 10.99 -1.79
N CYS A 97 7.11 10.12 -0.94
CA CYS A 97 5.68 10.07 -0.64
C CYS A 97 5.17 11.36 0.03
N LEU A 98 5.94 11.96 0.94
CA LEU A 98 5.59 13.25 1.54
C LEU A 98 5.54 14.37 0.49
N ALA A 99 6.51 14.40 -0.45
CA ALA A 99 6.52 15.35 -1.54
C ALA A 99 5.32 15.16 -2.50
N ILE A 100 5.00 13.91 -2.86
CA ILE A 100 3.81 13.57 -3.68
C ILE A 100 2.53 14.02 -2.97
N ARG A 101 2.41 13.68 -1.67
CA ARG A 101 1.24 14.08 -0.89
C ARG A 101 1.05 15.60 -0.85
N ALA A 102 2.13 16.34 -0.67
CA ALA A 102 2.08 17.81 -0.65
C ALA A 102 1.65 18.37 -2.01
N ARG A 103 2.20 17.85 -3.13
CA ARG A 103 1.85 18.29 -4.49
C ARG A 103 0.39 18.02 -4.86
N HIS A 104 -0.14 16.88 -4.45
CA HIS A 104 -1.48 16.43 -4.85
C HIS A 104 -2.55 16.59 -3.76
N GLY A 105 -2.22 17.15 -2.59
CA GLY A 105 -3.15 17.32 -1.47
C GLY A 105 -3.68 16.00 -0.90
N LEU A 106 -2.89 14.91 -0.93
CA LEU A 106 -3.35 13.59 -0.55
C LEU A 106 -3.36 13.41 0.98
N PRO A 107 -4.42 12.80 1.56
CA PRO A 107 -4.43 12.45 2.98
C PRO A 107 -3.47 11.29 3.28
N PRO A 108 -3.06 11.08 4.56
CA PRO A 108 -2.22 9.94 4.95
C PRO A 108 -2.73 8.60 4.43
N ARG A 109 -4.03 8.33 4.56
CA ARG A 109 -4.69 7.09 4.13
C ARG A 109 -4.67 6.82 2.62
N ALA A 110 -4.19 7.78 1.82
CA ALA A 110 -4.05 7.59 0.37
C ALA A 110 -2.85 6.70 -0.01
N VAL A 111 -1.96 6.38 0.93
CA VAL A 111 -0.83 5.49 0.70
C VAL A 111 -1.25 4.06 1.07
N VAL A 112 -1.28 3.18 0.07
CA VAL A 112 -1.77 1.79 0.15
C VAL A 112 -0.83 0.83 -0.58
N GLY A 113 -0.93 -0.46 -0.28
CA GLY A 113 -0.20 -1.50 -1.00
C GLY A 113 -0.94 -2.01 -2.24
N HIS A 114 -0.21 -2.62 -3.17
CA HIS A 114 -0.83 -3.30 -4.30
C HIS A 114 -1.75 -4.44 -3.83
N SER A 115 -1.36 -5.17 -2.79
CA SER A 115 -2.20 -6.21 -2.17
C SER A 115 -3.50 -5.66 -1.60
N ASP A 116 -3.54 -4.38 -1.18
CA ASP A 116 -4.76 -3.77 -0.66
C ASP A 116 -5.77 -3.51 -1.78
N VAL A 117 -5.29 -2.99 -2.92
CA VAL A 117 -6.14 -2.63 -4.05
C VAL A 117 -6.46 -3.79 -5.00
N ALA A 118 -5.70 -4.89 -4.92
CA ALA A 118 -5.87 -6.09 -5.77
C ALA A 118 -5.71 -7.40 -4.97
N PRO A 119 -6.50 -7.64 -3.90
CA PRO A 119 -6.27 -8.70 -2.90
C PRO A 119 -6.31 -10.12 -3.45
N ALA A 120 -6.99 -10.35 -4.61
CA ALA A 120 -7.03 -11.66 -5.23
C ALA A 120 -5.76 -12.04 -5.98
N ARG A 121 -4.98 -11.04 -6.41
CA ARG A 121 -3.92 -11.23 -7.41
C ARG A 121 -2.53 -10.85 -6.93
N LYS A 122 -2.46 -10.03 -5.88
CA LYS A 122 -1.22 -9.36 -5.49
C LYS A 122 -0.94 -9.52 -4.00
N ILE A 123 0.35 -9.59 -3.70
CA ILE A 123 0.85 -9.69 -2.33
C ILE A 123 1.89 -8.60 -2.00
N ASP A 124 2.36 -7.86 -3.01
CA ASP A 124 3.30 -6.74 -2.83
C ASP A 124 2.62 -5.51 -2.14
N PRO A 125 3.36 -4.73 -1.36
CA PRO A 125 4.78 -4.83 -1.04
C PRO A 125 5.15 -5.92 -0.02
N GLY A 126 4.18 -6.69 0.47
CA GLY A 126 4.38 -7.85 1.34
C GLY A 126 4.42 -7.53 2.83
N GLU A 127 4.49 -8.59 3.64
CA GLU A 127 4.40 -8.54 5.10
C GLU A 127 5.66 -7.98 5.79
N LEU A 128 6.82 -7.97 5.12
CA LEU A 128 8.05 -7.36 5.64
C LEU A 128 8.13 -5.86 5.37
N PHE A 129 7.11 -5.29 4.69
CA PHE A 129 7.07 -3.85 4.46
C PHE A 129 6.71 -3.13 5.77
N PRO A 130 7.48 -2.09 6.17
CA PRO A 130 7.36 -1.49 7.49
C PRO A 130 6.22 -0.47 7.60
N TRP A 131 4.97 -0.91 7.40
CA TRP A 131 3.77 -0.05 7.41
C TRP A 131 3.66 0.82 8.66
N ARG A 132 3.92 0.24 9.85
CA ARG A 132 3.87 0.99 11.11
C ARG A 132 4.87 2.13 11.16
N LEU A 133 6.08 1.92 10.61
CA LEU A 133 7.12 2.94 10.56
C LEU A 133 6.69 4.10 9.67
N ILE A 134 6.25 3.82 8.44
CA ILE A 134 5.84 4.90 7.52
C ILE A 134 4.58 5.62 7.99
N ALA A 135 3.68 4.95 8.70
CA ALA A 135 2.53 5.59 9.34
C ALA A 135 2.96 6.61 10.41
N GLY A 136 4.06 6.36 11.11
CA GLY A 136 4.69 7.32 12.03
C GLY A 136 5.15 8.61 11.34
N HIS A 137 5.43 8.57 10.05
CA HIS A 137 5.73 9.73 9.20
C HIS A 137 4.49 10.33 8.53
N GLY A 138 3.28 9.89 8.90
CA GLY A 138 2.04 10.35 8.29
C GLY A 138 1.75 9.76 6.91
N LEU A 139 2.29 8.58 6.60
CA LEU A 139 2.07 7.83 5.36
C LEU A 139 1.33 6.53 5.67
N GLY A 140 0.09 6.41 5.20
CA GLY A 140 -0.79 5.33 5.61
C GLY A 140 -1.44 5.60 6.97
N VAL A 141 -2.09 4.57 7.50
CA VAL A 141 -2.80 4.58 8.80
C VAL A 141 -2.32 3.39 9.62
N TRP A 142 -2.06 3.63 10.91
CA TRP A 142 -1.79 2.55 11.85
C TRP A 142 -2.52 2.83 13.17
N PRO A 143 -3.38 1.92 13.65
CA PRO A 143 -4.12 2.15 14.88
C PRO A 143 -3.16 2.17 16.09
N ALA A 144 -3.39 3.10 17.01
CA ALA A 144 -2.56 3.22 18.21
C ALA A 144 -2.74 2.02 19.17
N ALA A 145 -3.97 1.50 19.22
CA ALA A 145 -4.36 0.33 20.03
C ALA A 145 -5.61 -0.32 19.43
N TRP A 146 -5.82 -1.59 19.78
CA TRP A 146 -7.05 -2.33 19.50
C TRP A 146 -7.32 -3.34 20.60
N THR A 147 -8.56 -3.79 20.66
CA THR A 147 -9.00 -4.89 21.53
C THR A 147 -9.64 -5.97 20.68
N ASN A 148 -9.44 -7.22 21.05
CA ASN A 148 -10.09 -8.34 20.38
C ASN A 148 -11.61 -8.18 20.43
N ALA A 149 -12.29 -8.52 19.35
CA ALA A 149 -13.75 -8.44 19.23
C ALA A 149 -14.31 -9.77 18.71
N PRO A 150 -15.54 -10.14 19.09
CA PRO A 150 -16.17 -11.34 18.54
C PRO A 150 -16.23 -11.28 17.01
N PRO A 151 -15.84 -12.36 16.30
CA PRO A 151 -15.88 -12.39 14.84
C PRO A 151 -17.32 -12.31 14.31
N ASP A 152 -17.55 -11.34 13.43
CA ASP A 152 -18.78 -11.19 12.66
C ASP A 152 -18.39 -10.87 11.21
N MET A 153 -18.64 -11.78 10.29
CA MET A 153 -18.24 -11.64 8.88
C MET A 153 -18.95 -10.48 8.19
N GLY A 154 -20.22 -10.23 8.51
CA GLY A 154 -20.97 -9.11 7.95
C GLY A 154 -20.35 -7.76 8.34
N ALA A 155 -20.16 -7.57 9.64
CA ALA A 155 -19.54 -6.36 10.21
C ALA A 155 -18.08 -6.20 9.74
N ALA A 156 -17.32 -7.30 9.62
CA ALA A 156 -15.95 -7.26 9.09
C ALA A 156 -15.90 -6.78 7.65
N LEU A 157 -16.76 -7.32 6.77
CA LEU A 157 -16.81 -6.90 5.36
C LEU A 157 -17.29 -5.46 5.21
N GLU A 158 -18.23 -5.00 6.04
CA GLU A 158 -18.61 -3.59 6.10
C GLU A 158 -17.44 -2.70 6.52
N GLY A 159 -16.73 -3.10 7.58
CA GLY A 159 -15.53 -2.40 8.06
C GLY A 159 -14.44 -2.32 6.99
N LEU A 160 -14.16 -3.43 6.31
CA LEU A 160 -13.17 -3.50 5.22
C LEU A 160 -13.55 -2.60 4.04
N ARG A 161 -14.85 -2.57 3.65
CA ARG A 161 -15.33 -1.62 2.62
C ARG A 161 -15.17 -0.16 3.06
N ALA A 162 -15.45 0.14 4.31
CA ALA A 162 -15.29 1.50 4.85
C ALA A 162 -13.82 1.95 4.91
N ILE A 163 -12.86 1.02 5.06
CA ILE A 163 -11.42 1.28 4.95
C ILE A 163 -11.04 1.56 3.48
N GLY A 164 -11.67 0.87 2.54
CA GLY A 164 -11.42 1.01 1.10
C GLY A 164 -11.34 -0.30 0.32
N TYR A 165 -11.29 -1.45 1.01
CA TYR A 165 -11.22 -2.75 0.34
C TYR A 165 -12.44 -3.05 -0.52
N ARG A 166 -12.23 -3.77 -1.62
CA ARG A 166 -13.26 -4.15 -2.60
C ARG A 166 -13.40 -5.67 -2.66
N PRO A 167 -14.21 -6.28 -1.77
CA PRO A 167 -14.46 -7.74 -1.80
C PRO A 167 -15.29 -8.19 -3.01
N ASP A 168 -15.86 -7.25 -3.75
CA ASP A 168 -16.62 -7.44 -4.98
C ASP A 168 -15.76 -7.50 -6.25
N LEU A 169 -14.46 -7.27 -6.17
CA LEU A 169 -13.57 -7.46 -7.32
C LEU A 169 -13.54 -8.92 -7.78
N PRO A 170 -13.28 -9.19 -9.08
CA PRO A 170 -13.18 -10.54 -9.60
C PRO A 170 -12.26 -11.43 -8.76
N ASP A 171 -12.69 -12.67 -8.51
CA ASP A 171 -11.96 -13.72 -7.80
C ASP A 171 -11.51 -13.37 -6.36
N THR A 172 -12.05 -12.30 -5.77
CA THR A 172 -11.58 -11.77 -4.48
C THR A 172 -12.17 -12.55 -3.30
N GLY A 173 -13.43 -12.39 -3.01
CA GLY A 173 -14.07 -13.04 -1.87
C GLY A 173 -13.52 -12.64 -0.48
N PRO A 174 -14.21 -13.03 0.63
CA PRO A 174 -13.87 -12.60 1.98
C PRO A 174 -12.46 -12.99 2.44
N ALA A 175 -12.07 -14.25 2.24
CA ALA A 175 -10.77 -14.76 2.73
C ALA A 175 -9.57 -14.02 2.13
N LYS A 176 -9.62 -13.69 0.83
CA LYS A 176 -8.53 -12.96 0.16
C LYS A 176 -8.43 -11.52 0.63
N VAL A 177 -9.58 -10.86 0.86
CA VAL A 177 -9.58 -9.50 1.42
C VAL A 177 -9.04 -9.49 2.85
N ILE A 178 -9.45 -10.47 3.67
CA ILE A 178 -8.95 -10.60 5.04
C ILE A 178 -7.44 -10.86 5.03
N ALA A 179 -6.95 -11.74 4.15
CA ALA A 179 -5.51 -12.00 4.03
C ALA A 179 -4.72 -10.75 3.58
N ALA A 180 -5.26 -9.95 2.68
CA ALA A 180 -4.63 -8.68 2.28
C ALA A 180 -4.61 -7.69 3.44
N PHE A 181 -5.72 -7.56 4.18
CA PHE A 181 -5.79 -6.76 5.40
C PHE A 181 -4.77 -7.24 6.45
N GLN A 182 -4.70 -8.54 6.72
CA GLN A 182 -3.74 -9.11 7.66
C GLN A 182 -2.30 -8.82 7.23
N ARG A 183 -1.97 -8.93 5.95
CA ARG A 183 -0.63 -8.63 5.41
C ARG A 183 -0.20 -7.19 5.71
N HIS A 184 -1.13 -6.26 5.70
CA HIS A 184 -0.87 -4.85 5.99
C HIS A 184 -0.80 -4.59 7.50
N TRP A 185 -1.81 -5.01 8.30
CA TRP A 185 -1.94 -4.64 9.71
C TRP A 185 -1.63 -5.74 10.73
N ARG A 186 -1.47 -6.98 10.28
CA ARG A 186 -1.16 -8.15 11.12
C ARG A 186 -0.18 -9.09 10.45
N PRO A 187 1.01 -8.60 10.05
CA PRO A 187 1.95 -9.35 9.21
C PRO A 187 2.46 -10.67 9.84
N GLY A 188 2.34 -10.84 11.15
CA GLY A 188 2.73 -12.08 11.84
C GLY A 188 1.78 -13.27 11.63
N SER A 189 0.58 -13.06 11.08
CA SER A 189 -0.40 -14.14 10.84
C SER A 189 -1.34 -13.79 9.71
N ILE A 190 -1.08 -14.35 8.52
CA ILE A 190 -1.79 -14.07 7.27
C ILE A 190 -2.44 -15.37 6.79
N ASP A 191 -3.60 -15.71 7.35
CA ASP A 191 -4.32 -16.94 7.02
C ASP A 191 -5.68 -16.74 6.35
N GLY A 192 -6.11 -15.48 6.21
CA GLY A 192 -7.38 -15.12 5.61
C GLY A 192 -8.60 -15.48 6.47
N ARG A 193 -8.41 -15.86 7.74
CA ARG A 193 -9.48 -16.18 8.69
C ARG A 193 -9.84 -14.96 9.51
N LEU A 194 -11.12 -14.80 9.77
CA LEU A 194 -11.62 -13.78 10.67
C LEU A 194 -11.57 -14.31 12.10
N ASP A 195 -10.52 -13.96 12.84
CA ASP A 195 -10.39 -14.24 14.26
C ASP A 195 -10.66 -12.97 15.11
N PRO A 196 -10.73 -13.10 16.45
CA PRO A 196 -11.04 -11.97 17.34
C PRO A 196 -10.03 -10.80 17.22
N GLU A 197 -8.75 -11.08 16.97
CA GLU A 197 -7.73 -10.04 16.77
C GLU A 197 -7.94 -9.31 15.47
N THR A 198 -8.14 -10.03 14.37
CA THR A 198 -8.41 -9.45 13.04
C THR A 198 -9.67 -8.59 13.07
N MET A 199 -10.73 -9.05 13.77
CA MET A 199 -11.97 -8.27 13.91
C MET A 199 -11.71 -6.96 14.66
N GLY A 200 -10.99 -7.02 15.76
CA GLY A 200 -10.61 -5.83 16.53
C GLY A 200 -9.76 -4.84 15.75
N LEU A 201 -8.80 -5.35 14.97
CA LEU A 201 -7.96 -4.53 14.07
C LEU A 201 -8.78 -3.84 12.99
N ILE A 202 -9.73 -4.54 12.34
CA ILE A 202 -10.60 -3.92 11.32
C ILE A 202 -11.37 -2.75 11.93
N ALA A 203 -11.94 -2.91 13.11
CA ALA A 203 -12.66 -1.84 13.81
C ALA A 203 -11.73 -0.66 14.13
N ALA A 204 -10.53 -0.92 14.63
CA ALA A 204 -9.55 0.11 14.98
C ALA A 204 -9.04 0.89 13.76
N VAL A 205 -8.70 0.19 12.66
CA VAL A 205 -8.25 0.83 11.41
C VAL A 205 -9.37 1.68 10.81
N ARG A 206 -10.61 1.15 10.77
CA ARG A 206 -11.79 1.92 10.34
C ARG A 206 -11.93 3.22 11.15
N GLY A 207 -11.83 3.15 12.47
CA GLY A 207 -11.90 4.29 13.36
C GLY A 207 -10.79 5.32 13.12
N SER A 208 -9.56 4.86 12.93
CA SER A 208 -8.41 5.72 12.63
C SER A 208 -8.52 6.41 11.26
N SER A 209 -9.14 5.77 10.29
CA SER A 209 -9.36 6.33 8.96
C SER A 209 -10.36 7.49 8.95
N LEU A 210 -11.22 7.58 9.95
CA LEU A 210 -12.24 8.63 10.11
C LEU A 210 -11.74 9.84 10.91
N VAL A 211 -10.63 9.70 11.67
CA VAL A 211 -10.07 10.81 12.45
C VAL A 211 -9.21 11.69 11.54
N PRO A 212 -9.49 13.01 11.40
CA PRO A 212 -8.59 13.93 10.73
C PRO A 212 -7.23 13.90 11.43
N CYS A 213 -6.16 13.83 10.65
CA CYS A 213 -4.79 13.81 11.17
C CYS A 213 -4.52 15.13 11.92
N LEU A 214 -4.46 15.11 13.24
CA LEU A 214 -4.14 16.27 14.10
C LEU A 214 -2.62 16.61 14.10
N TYR A 215 -1.83 15.95 13.27
CA TYR A 215 -0.40 16.21 13.11
C TYR A 215 -0.16 17.19 11.94
N GLY A 216 -0.38 18.46 12.21
CA GLY A 216 -0.14 19.55 11.27
C GLY A 216 0.21 20.85 11.97
N ALA A 217 1.18 20.82 12.90
CA ALA A 217 1.86 22.03 13.33
C ALA A 217 3.35 21.67 13.51
N ALA A 218 4.17 22.03 12.53
CA ALA A 218 5.60 22.15 12.75
C ALA A 218 5.80 23.16 13.90
N PRO A 219 6.68 22.89 14.91
CA PRO A 219 7.05 23.91 15.87
C PRO A 219 7.73 25.03 15.10
N GLY A 220 7.18 26.26 15.26
CA GLY A 220 7.66 27.46 14.61
C GLY A 220 9.12 27.69 14.88
N ALA A 221 9.83 28.08 13.83
CA ALA A 221 11.10 28.77 13.92
C ALA A 221 10.85 30.15 14.55
N THR A 222 11.38 30.35 15.71
CA THR A 222 11.72 31.68 16.27
C THR A 222 13.21 31.90 16.14
#